data_e1746a061132377bd946ff4d0a7c4814
#
_entry.id   e1746a061132377bd946ff4d0a7c4814
#
_cell.length_a   1.000
_cell.length_b   1.000
_cell.length_c   1.000
_cell.angle_alpha   90.00
_cell.angle_beta   90.00
_cell.angle_gamma   90.00
#
_symmetry.space_group_name_H-M   'P 1'
#
loop_
_entity.id
_entity.type
_entity.pdbx_description
1 polymer ?
#
loop_
_entity_poly.entity_id
_entity_poly.type
_entity_poly.pdbx_seq_one_letter_code
_entity_poly.pdbx_strand_id
1 'polypeptide(L)'
;YQQLHKRSLPMAIELESDRMRNLILTEEEFSKEIKVVMEERRLRTEDQARALLYEKMMTMAYQSHPYKNPIIGWMNDLENMRVGDAQEWYDRWYAPNNATLVVVGDVDADEVFKLAQKNYGTIQKRPLLPISDRKPQTEPPQVGTKRITVKAPAELPYLIMAYHAPAIRNVTADWEPYALEILEGVLDGNASARLNKSLVRENQIANSASAGYGAIARGPSIFFLSAVPR
;
A
#
# COMPACT_ATOMS: atom_id res chain seq x y z
N TYR A 1 13.83 -3.11 -2.65
CA TYR A 1 14.67 -4.29 -2.39
C TYR A 1 15.69 -4.48 -3.52
N GLN A 2 16.80 -5.20 -3.22
CA GLN A 2 17.80 -5.59 -4.20
C GLN A 2 17.95 -7.11 -4.16
N GLN A 3 18.06 -7.75 -5.33
CA GLN A 3 18.39 -9.15 -5.48
C GLN A 3 19.75 -9.24 -6.16
N LEU A 4 20.73 -9.81 -5.48
CA LEU A 4 22.12 -9.80 -5.93
C LEU A 4 22.86 -11.06 -5.48
N HIS A 5 24.02 -11.32 -6.09
CA HIS A 5 24.89 -12.40 -5.67
C HIS A 5 25.53 -12.03 -4.31
N LYS A 6 25.68 -12.99 -3.38
CA LYS A 6 26.20 -12.76 -2.02
C LYS A 6 27.52 -11.99 -1.96
N ARG A 7 28.42 -12.18 -2.93
CA ARG A 7 29.70 -11.44 -3.01
C ARG A 7 29.52 -9.92 -3.14
N SER A 8 28.38 -9.45 -3.62
CA SER A 8 28.07 -8.02 -3.81
C SER A 8 27.42 -7.38 -2.58
N LEU A 9 27.10 -8.17 -1.54
CA LEU A 9 26.47 -7.65 -0.34
C LEU A 9 27.24 -6.50 0.35
N PRO A 10 28.59 -6.59 0.52
CA PRO A 10 29.33 -5.47 1.12
C PRO A 10 29.18 -4.17 0.35
N MET A 11 29.26 -4.23 -1.00
CA MET A 11 29.07 -3.07 -1.87
C MET A 11 27.63 -2.51 -1.78
N ALA A 12 26.63 -3.40 -1.75
CA ALA A 12 25.25 -2.97 -1.64
C ALA A 12 24.96 -2.26 -0.30
N ILE A 13 25.50 -2.78 0.81
CA ILE A 13 25.37 -2.15 2.13
C ILE A 13 26.07 -0.78 2.15
N GLU A 14 27.25 -0.67 1.54
CA GLU A 14 27.98 0.59 1.41
C GLU A 14 27.18 1.64 0.63
N LEU A 15 26.70 1.29 -0.57
CA LEU A 15 25.90 2.18 -1.41
C LEU A 15 24.57 2.59 -0.76
N GLU A 16 23.87 1.66 -0.12
CA GLU A 16 22.60 1.96 0.56
C GLU A 16 22.78 2.82 1.81
N SER A 17 23.87 2.63 2.54
CA SER A 17 24.19 3.50 3.70
C SER A 17 24.58 4.91 3.25
N ASP A 18 25.32 5.03 2.16
CA ASP A 18 25.64 6.33 1.55
C ASP A 18 24.35 7.02 1.07
N ARG A 19 23.49 6.32 0.35
CA ARG A 19 22.20 6.84 -0.11
C ARG A 19 21.29 7.25 1.04
N MET A 20 21.38 6.59 2.20
CA MET A 20 20.58 6.97 3.37
C MET A 20 20.97 8.34 3.92
N ARG A 21 22.18 8.83 3.67
CA ARG A 21 22.65 10.07 4.27
C ARG A 21 23.13 11.15 3.30
N ASN A 22 23.67 10.74 2.18
CA ASN A 22 24.37 11.66 1.26
C ASN A 22 23.66 11.79 -0.08
N LEU A 23 22.39 11.39 -0.17
CA LEU A 23 21.58 11.55 -1.39
C LEU A 23 21.49 13.04 -1.74
N ILE A 24 21.86 13.39 -2.96
CA ILE A 24 21.76 14.75 -3.50
C ILE A 24 20.51 14.81 -4.38
N LEU A 25 19.54 15.61 -3.97
CA LEU A 25 18.34 15.88 -4.73
C LEU A 25 18.53 17.20 -5.47
N THR A 26 18.67 17.14 -6.79
CA THR A 26 18.77 18.33 -7.64
C THR A 26 17.41 18.67 -8.26
N GLU A 27 17.16 19.95 -8.54
CA GLU A 27 15.95 20.39 -9.23
C GLU A 27 15.82 19.72 -10.60
N GLU A 28 16.93 19.56 -11.31
CA GLU A 28 16.95 18.93 -12.63
C GLU A 28 16.44 17.48 -12.59
N GLU A 29 16.99 16.65 -11.68
CA GLU A 29 16.59 15.24 -11.56
C GLU A 29 15.19 15.12 -10.98
N PHE A 30 14.84 15.94 -9.99
CA PHE A 30 13.49 15.95 -9.43
C PHE A 30 12.44 16.29 -10.48
N SER A 31 12.70 17.30 -11.34
CA SER A 31 11.77 17.72 -12.40
C SER A 31 11.54 16.64 -13.47
N LYS A 32 12.51 15.74 -13.66
CA LYS A 32 12.34 14.55 -14.53
C LYS A 32 11.52 13.49 -13.83
N GLU A 33 11.89 13.16 -12.60
CA GLU A 33 11.27 12.06 -11.84
C GLU A 33 9.81 12.33 -11.49
N ILE A 34 9.45 13.56 -11.11
CA ILE A 34 8.05 13.88 -10.82
C ILE A 34 7.14 13.67 -12.03
N LYS A 35 7.63 13.92 -13.25
CA LYS A 35 6.89 13.64 -14.49
C LYS A 35 6.70 12.14 -14.71
N VAL A 36 7.71 11.33 -14.36
CA VAL A 36 7.60 9.86 -14.41
C VAL A 36 6.53 9.39 -13.43
N VAL A 37 6.50 9.91 -12.20
CA VAL A 37 5.47 9.58 -11.21
C VAL A 37 4.08 10.01 -11.67
N MET A 38 3.95 11.20 -12.26
CA MET A 38 2.67 11.67 -12.83
C MET A 38 2.19 10.76 -13.97
N GLU A 39 3.10 10.30 -14.83
CA GLU A 39 2.75 9.36 -15.90
C GLU A 39 2.39 7.98 -15.36
N GLU A 40 3.10 7.51 -14.34
CA GLU A 40 2.74 6.29 -13.63
C GLU A 40 1.33 6.37 -13.04
N ARG A 41 0.95 7.52 -12.46
CA ARG A 41 -0.41 7.75 -11.97
C ARG A 41 -1.44 7.67 -13.10
N ARG A 42 -1.17 8.29 -14.26
CA ARG A 42 -2.07 8.19 -15.43
C ARG A 42 -2.26 6.74 -15.84
N LEU A 43 -1.16 6.05 -16.10
CA LEU A 43 -1.19 4.66 -16.58
C LEU A 43 -1.85 3.68 -15.60
N ARG A 44 -1.61 3.84 -14.29
CA ARG A 44 -2.10 2.91 -13.28
C ARG A 44 -3.48 3.24 -12.73
N THR A 45 -3.90 4.50 -12.79
CA THR A 45 -5.14 4.95 -12.16
C THR A 45 -6.07 5.65 -13.15
N GLU A 46 -5.63 6.73 -13.80
CA GLU A 46 -6.54 7.59 -14.57
C GLU A 46 -7.01 6.92 -15.86
N ASP A 47 -6.15 6.16 -16.52
CA ASP A 47 -6.45 5.41 -17.73
C ASP A 47 -7.10 4.04 -17.45
N GLN A 48 -7.30 3.69 -16.17
CA GLN A 48 -7.87 2.42 -15.75
C GLN A 48 -9.21 2.63 -15.03
N ALA A 49 -10.32 2.39 -15.72
CA ALA A 49 -11.67 2.61 -15.17
C ALA A 49 -11.91 1.91 -13.82
N ARG A 50 -11.39 0.68 -13.64
CA ARG A 50 -11.51 -0.05 -12.38
C ARG A 50 -10.66 0.55 -11.26
N ALA A 51 -9.47 1.04 -11.58
CA ALA A 51 -8.58 1.68 -10.61
C ALA A 51 -9.16 3.03 -10.14
N LEU A 52 -9.74 3.81 -11.07
CA LEU A 52 -10.49 5.03 -10.73
C LEU A 52 -11.66 4.73 -9.79
N LEU A 53 -12.45 3.69 -10.08
CA LEU A 53 -13.56 3.30 -9.22
C LEU A 53 -13.06 2.88 -7.83
N TYR A 54 -11.97 2.11 -7.77
CA TYR A 54 -11.36 1.69 -6.50
C TYR A 54 -10.86 2.90 -5.69
N GLU A 55 -10.16 3.85 -6.31
CA GLU A 55 -9.71 5.09 -5.67
C GLU A 55 -10.90 5.86 -5.09
N LYS A 56 -11.98 6.02 -5.86
CA LYS A 56 -13.19 6.70 -5.38
C LYS A 56 -13.89 5.93 -4.26
N MET A 57 -13.92 4.61 -4.33
CA MET A 57 -14.43 3.76 -3.26
C MET A 57 -13.63 3.97 -1.96
N MET A 58 -12.29 3.99 -2.03
CA MET A 58 -11.43 4.22 -0.87
C MET A 58 -11.67 5.61 -0.24
N THR A 59 -11.83 6.66 -1.07
CA THR A 59 -12.15 8.01 -0.56
C THR A 59 -13.50 8.11 0.11
N MET A 60 -14.45 7.27 -0.29
CA MET A 60 -15.77 7.21 0.34
C MET A 60 -15.79 6.31 1.58
N ALA A 61 -15.04 5.23 1.56
CA ALA A 61 -14.94 4.30 2.68
C ALA A 61 -14.29 4.96 3.89
N TYR A 62 -13.22 5.72 3.68
CA TYR A 62 -12.48 6.38 4.76
C TYR A 62 -12.73 7.89 4.77
N GLN A 63 -13.34 8.36 5.85
CA GLN A 63 -13.64 9.78 6.05
C GLN A 63 -12.45 10.54 6.66
N SER A 64 -11.82 9.99 7.66
CA SER A 64 -10.71 10.60 8.39
C SER A 64 -9.41 9.82 8.26
N HIS A 65 -9.47 8.49 8.14
CA HIS A 65 -8.28 7.67 8.08
C HIS A 65 -7.47 7.91 6.78
N PRO A 66 -6.12 8.00 6.85
CA PRO A 66 -5.27 8.27 5.68
C PRO A 66 -5.36 7.25 4.53
N TYR A 67 -5.95 6.09 4.75
CA TYR A 67 -6.19 5.11 3.68
C TYR A 67 -7.11 5.62 2.56
N LYS A 68 -7.77 6.76 2.75
CA LYS A 68 -8.47 7.47 1.68
C LYS A 68 -7.53 8.05 0.62
N ASN A 69 -6.26 8.28 0.97
CA ASN A 69 -5.30 8.88 0.06
C ASN A 69 -4.69 7.80 -0.84
N PRO A 70 -4.58 8.04 -2.15
CA PRO A 70 -3.91 7.11 -3.04
C PRO A 70 -2.42 7.00 -2.72
N ILE A 71 -1.85 5.80 -2.85
CA ILE A 71 -0.43 5.54 -2.55
C ILE A 71 0.48 6.40 -3.42
N ILE A 72 0.14 6.56 -4.69
CA ILE A 72 0.92 7.38 -5.64
C ILE A 72 0.72 8.89 -5.43
N GLY A 73 -0.22 9.30 -4.58
CA GLY A 73 -0.59 10.71 -4.38
C GLY A 73 -1.69 11.18 -5.34
N TRP A 74 -2.24 12.37 -5.06
CA TRP A 74 -3.17 13.06 -5.94
C TRP A 74 -2.43 13.80 -7.05
N MET A 75 -2.98 13.84 -8.26
CA MET A 75 -2.34 14.56 -9.38
C MET A 75 -2.03 16.02 -9.03
N ASN A 76 -2.99 16.71 -8.39
CA ASN A 76 -2.78 18.09 -7.96
C ASN A 76 -1.59 18.27 -6.99
N ASP A 77 -1.37 17.31 -6.10
CA ASP A 77 -0.22 17.35 -5.18
C ASP A 77 1.08 17.11 -5.96
N LEU A 78 1.09 16.16 -6.88
CA LEU A 78 2.25 15.87 -7.73
C LEU A 78 2.64 17.06 -8.63
N GLU A 79 1.65 17.74 -9.22
CA GLU A 79 1.85 18.93 -10.05
C GLU A 79 2.45 20.13 -9.28
N ASN A 80 2.21 20.19 -7.97
CA ASN A 80 2.66 21.28 -7.11
C ASN A 80 3.85 20.90 -6.23
N MET A 81 4.30 19.64 -6.25
CA MET A 81 5.42 19.15 -5.45
C MET A 81 6.75 19.73 -5.96
N ARG A 82 7.63 20.10 -5.04
CA ARG A 82 8.93 20.69 -5.32
C ARG A 82 10.06 19.86 -4.72
N VAL A 83 11.26 20.04 -5.23
CA VAL A 83 12.45 19.35 -4.69
C VAL A 83 12.63 19.59 -3.19
N GLY A 84 12.27 20.78 -2.70
CA GLY A 84 12.31 21.10 -1.27
C GLY A 84 11.43 20.22 -0.41
N ASP A 85 10.24 19.82 -0.90
CA ASP A 85 9.32 18.90 -0.19
C ASP A 85 9.95 17.51 -0.06
N ALA A 86 10.58 17.01 -1.13
CA ALA A 86 11.29 15.75 -1.13
C ALA A 86 12.53 15.80 -0.22
N GLN A 87 13.27 16.90 -0.22
CA GLN A 87 14.43 17.10 0.64
C GLN A 87 14.01 17.13 2.12
N GLU A 88 12.96 17.88 2.47
CA GLU A 88 12.43 17.91 3.85
C GLU A 88 12.00 16.53 4.32
N TRP A 89 11.30 15.77 3.47
CA TRP A 89 10.90 14.41 3.77
C TRP A 89 12.08 13.49 4.00
N TYR A 90 13.07 13.52 3.09
CA TYR A 90 14.31 12.76 3.21
C TYR A 90 15.06 13.11 4.49
N ASP A 91 15.27 14.40 4.74
CA ASP A 91 15.94 14.89 5.93
C ASP A 91 15.26 14.48 7.23
N ARG A 92 13.95 14.39 7.22
CA ARG A 92 13.16 14.05 8.40
C ARG A 92 13.12 12.56 8.69
N TRP A 93 12.99 11.71 7.66
CA TRP A 93 12.62 10.32 7.84
C TRP A 93 13.72 9.31 7.51
N TYR A 94 14.69 9.65 6.68
CA TYR A 94 15.77 8.76 6.30
C TYR A 94 16.88 8.79 7.35
N ALA A 95 16.81 7.84 8.31
CA ALA A 95 17.80 7.70 9.37
C ALA A 95 17.84 6.25 9.86
N PRO A 96 19.00 5.74 10.32
CA PRO A 96 19.14 4.36 10.79
C PRO A 96 18.16 4.00 11.92
N ASN A 97 17.85 4.95 12.80
CA ASN A 97 16.90 4.73 13.90
C ASN A 97 15.43 4.76 13.47
N ASN A 98 15.15 4.95 12.18
CA ASN A 98 13.82 4.84 11.57
C ASN A 98 13.78 3.81 10.44
N ALA A 99 14.80 2.99 10.29
CA ALA A 99 14.91 2.00 9.24
C ALA A 99 15.09 0.59 9.80
N THR A 100 14.63 -0.40 9.06
CA THR A 100 14.89 -1.82 9.31
C THR A 100 15.58 -2.40 8.10
N LEU A 101 16.80 -2.89 8.28
CA LEU A 101 17.53 -3.63 7.26
C LEU A 101 17.20 -5.11 7.38
N VAL A 102 16.68 -5.70 6.30
CA VAL A 102 16.41 -7.14 6.22
C VAL A 102 17.29 -7.75 5.14
N VAL A 103 18.08 -8.73 5.52
CA VAL A 103 18.95 -9.49 4.59
C VAL A 103 18.55 -10.96 4.65
N VAL A 104 18.22 -11.54 3.51
CA VAL A 104 17.81 -12.95 3.37
C VAL A 104 18.63 -13.61 2.27
N GLY A 105 19.26 -14.74 2.57
CA GLY A 105 20.02 -15.51 1.58
C GLY A 105 21.17 -16.32 2.17
N ASP A 106 22.09 -16.74 1.35
CA ASP A 106 23.29 -17.49 1.72
C ASP A 106 24.37 -16.52 2.28
N VAL A 107 24.16 -16.08 3.52
CA VAL A 107 25.02 -15.13 4.25
C VAL A 107 25.20 -15.54 5.69
N ASP A 108 26.33 -15.14 6.29
CA ASP A 108 26.56 -15.26 7.72
C ASP A 108 25.96 -14.06 8.45
N ALA A 109 25.15 -14.29 9.47
CA ALA A 109 24.45 -13.24 10.20
C ALA A 109 25.41 -12.29 10.93
N ASP A 110 26.47 -12.80 11.54
CA ASP A 110 27.44 -11.99 12.30
C ASP A 110 28.24 -11.08 11.34
N GLU A 111 28.55 -11.57 10.15
CA GLU A 111 29.20 -10.76 9.12
C GLU A 111 28.27 -9.65 8.64
N VAL A 112 26.98 -9.95 8.41
CA VAL A 112 25.97 -8.94 8.04
C VAL A 112 25.86 -7.88 9.13
N PHE A 113 25.78 -8.26 10.41
CA PHE A 113 25.71 -7.30 11.51
C PHE A 113 26.97 -6.41 11.59
N LYS A 114 28.17 -6.99 11.41
CA LYS A 114 29.42 -6.20 11.36
C LYS A 114 29.44 -5.20 10.20
N LEU A 115 28.99 -5.61 9.01
CA LEU A 115 28.88 -4.74 7.84
C LEU A 115 27.86 -3.62 8.10
N ALA A 116 26.69 -3.94 8.63
CA ALA A 116 25.67 -2.96 8.96
C ALA A 116 26.16 -1.96 10.01
N GLN A 117 26.78 -2.44 11.09
CA GLN A 117 27.35 -1.58 12.14
C GLN A 117 28.44 -0.67 11.58
N LYS A 118 29.33 -1.17 10.71
CA LYS A 118 30.40 -0.38 10.09
C LYS A 118 29.85 0.76 9.24
N ASN A 119 28.81 0.51 8.44
CA ASN A 119 28.31 1.46 7.46
C ASN A 119 27.19 2.35 8.03
N TYR A 120 26.15 1.79 8.63
CA TYR A 120 25.03 2.56 9.19
C TYR A 120 25.31 3.09 10.60
N GLY A 121 26.18 2.42 11.39
CA GLY A 121 26.47 2.79 12.79
C GLY A 121 27.11 4.17 12.95
N THR A 122 27.73 4.69 11.92
CA THR A 122 28.35 6.03 11.88
C THR A 122 27.38 7.15 11.52
N ILE A 123 26.20 6.80 10.98
CA ILE A 123 25.20 7.78 10.54
C ILE A 123 24.45 8.32 11.77
N GLN A 124 24.38 9.64 11.88
CA GLN A 124 23.72 10.30 12.99
C GLN A 124 22.24 9.96 13.07
N LYS A 125 21.78 9.62 14.27
CA LYS A 125 20.35 9.44 14.56
C LYS A 125 19.58 10.74 14.41
N ARG A 126 18.32 10.64 13.99
CA ARG A 126 17.41 11.77 13.90
C ARG A 126 16.41 11.77 15.07
N PRO A 127 15.97 12.94 15.55
CA PRO A 127 14.89 13.02 16.52
C PRO A 127 13.59 12.62 15.83
N LEU A 128 13.06 11.45 16.19
CA LEU A 128 11.78 10.94 15.72
C LEU A 128 10.78 10.98 16.86
N LEU A 129 9.52 11.29 16.54
CA LEU A 129 8.44 11.12 17.51
C LEU A 129 8.28 9.63 17.79
N PRO A 130 8.31 9.20 19.06
CA PRO A 130 7.99 7.83 19.45
C PRO A 130 6.63 7.40 18.86
N ILE A 131 6.50 6.12 18.54
CA ILE A 131 5.22 5.59 18.00
C ILE A 131 4.08 5.80 19.01
N SER A 132 4.38 5.71 20.32
CA SER A 132 3.43 5.98 21.40
C SER A 132 2.85 7.40 21.41
N ASP A 133 3.60 8.36 20.89
CA ASP A 133 3.22 9.78 20.92
C ASP A 133 2.49 10.21 19.64
N ARG A 134 2.36 9.29 18.68
CA ARG A 134 1.59 9.52 17.47
C ARG A 134 0.10 9.46 17.79
N LYS A 135 -0.64 10.47 17.38
CA LYS A 135 -2.10 10.48 17.55
C LYS A 135 -2.71 9.26 16.85
N PRO A 136 -3.63 8.54 17.52
CA PRO A 136 -4.38 7.46 16.88
C PRO A 136 -5.12 7.99 15.64
N GLN A 137 -5.06 7.24 14.56
CA GLN A 137 -5.85 7.52 13.37
C GLN A 137 -7.02 6.56 13.36
N THR A 138 -8.17 7.06 13.76
CA THR A 138 -9.41 6.28 13.84
C THR A 138 -10.37 6.72 12.74
N GLU A 139 -11.13 5.77 12.24
CA GLU A 139 -12.21 6.02 11.30
C GLU A 139 -13.54 6.06 12.08
N PRO A 140 -14.35 7.10 11.93
CA PRO A 140 -15.67 7.15 12.59
C PRO A 140 -16.59 6.06 12.00
N PRO A 141 -17.54 5.52 12.80
CA PRO A 141 -18.53 4.58 12.32
C PRO A 141 -19.30 5.15 11.13
N GLN A 142 -19.47 4.35 10.08
CA GLN A 142 -20.28 4.76 8.94
C GLN A 142 -21.76 4.72 9.30
N VAL A 143 -22.44 5.85 9.07
CA VAL A 143 -23.89 5.96 9.23
C VAL A 143 -24.55 5.93 7.85
N GLY A 144 -25.29 4.85 7.57
CA GLY A 144 -26.00 4.67 6.31
C GLY A 144 -25.11 4.22 5.14
N THR A 145 -25.76 3.98 4.01
CA THR A 145 -25.13 3.54 2.77
C THR A 145 -24.61 4.72 1.97
N LYS A 146 -23.36 4.67 1.52
CA LYS A 146 -22.80 5.60 0.55
C LYS A 146 -22.78 4.94 -0.84
N ARG A 147 -23.18 5.66 -1.88
CA ARG A 147 -23.19 5.16 -3.26
C ARG A 147 -22.62 6.20 -4.22
N ILE A 148 -21.78 5.73 -5.14
CA ILE A 148 -21.23 6.57 -6.22
C ILE A 148 -21.30 5.82 -7.55
N THR A 149 -21.45 6.58 -8.64
CA THR A 149 -21.29 6.09 -10.00
C THR A 149 -20.15 6.85 -10.64
N VAL A 150 -19.12 6.13 -11.06
CA VAL A 150 -17.97 6.68 -11.80
C VAL A 150 -18.19 6.40 -13.29
N LYS A 151 -18.18 7.47 -14.10
CA LYS A 151 -18.21 7.36 -15.56
C LYS A 151 -16.79 7.45 -16.08
N ALA A 152 -16.31 6.37 -16.70
CA ALA A 152 -14.99 6.27 -17.31
C ALA A 152 -15.07 5.39 -18.57
N PRO A 153 -14.14 5.50 -19.51
CA PRO A 153 -14.05 4.59 -20.64
C PRO A 153 -13.90 3.14 -20.18
N ALA A 154 -14.89 2.30 -20.42
CA ALA A 154 -14.89 0.90 -20.07
C ALA A 154 -15.83 0.13 -21.01
N GLU A 155 -15.43 -1.08 -21.39
CA GLU A 155 -16.28 -1.95 -22.24
C GLU A 155 -17.44 -2.56 -21.45
N LEU A 156 -17.21 -2.85 -20.16
CA LEU A 156 -18.19 -3.50 -19.30
C LEU A 156 -18.36 -2.72 -17.99
N PRO A 157 -19.58 -2.70 -17.42
CA PRO A 157 -19.80 -2.14 -16.10
C PRO A 157 -19.07 -2.94 -15.04
N TYR A 158 -18.66 -2.26 -13.97
CA TYR A 158 -17.99 -2.88 -12.82
C TYR A 158 -18.62 -2.39 -11.51
N LEU A 159 -18.93 -3.32 -10.63
CA LEU A 159 -19.52 -3.04 -9.31
C LEU A 159 -18.52 -3.38 -8.22
N ILE A 160 -18.40 -2.50 -7.22
CA ILE A 160 -17.72 -2.80 -5.93
C ILE A 160 -18.67 -2.44 -4.79
N MET A 161 -18.81 -3.35 -3.83
CA MET A 161 -19.41 -3.11 -2.53
C MET A 161 -18.35 -3.30 -1.46
N ALA A 162 -18.21 -2.34 -0.54
CA ALA A 162 -17.17 -2.34 0.47
C ALA A 162 -17.78 -2.16 1.88
N TYR A 163 -17.25 -2.90 2.84
CA TYR A 163 -17.67 -2.92 4.22
C TYR A 163 -16.45 -2.72 5.12
N HIS A 164 -16.53 -1.84 6.11
CA HIS A 164 -15.47 -1.75 7.12
C HIS A 164 -15.35 -3.09 7.85
N ALA A 165 -14.13 -3.55 8.00
CA ALA A 165 -13.81 -4.81 8.64
C ALA A 165 -12.65 -4.64 9.62
N PRO A 166 -12.59 -5.43 10.71
CA PRO A 166 -11.45 -5.39 11.62
C PRO A 166 -10.18 -5.86 10.92
N ALA A 167 -9.03 -5.43 11.42
CA ALA A 167 -7.72 -5.99 11.07
C ALA A 167 -7.12 -6.62 12.33
N ILE A 168 -6.21 -7.59 12.17
CA ILE A 168 -5.54 -8.24 13.29
C ILE A 168 -4.72 -7.22 14.07
N ARG A 169 -5.00 -7.10 15.36
CA ARG A 169 -4.24 -6.32 16.35
C ARG A 169 -3.55 -7.23 17.36
N ASN A 170 -4.23 -8.31 17.73
CA ASN A 170 -3.73 -9.34 18.62
C ASN A 170 -3.96 -10.70 17.98
N VAL A 171 -2.87 -11.35 17.55
CA VAL A 171 -2.91 -12.63 16.81
C VAL A 171 -3.54 -13.78 17.60
N THR A 172 -3.64 -13.68 18.92
CA THR A 172 -4.22 -14.74 19.78
C THR A 172 -5.64 -14.43 20.26
N ALA A 173 -6.05 -13.16 20.25
CA ALA A 173 -7.34 -12.74 20.77
C ALA A 173 -8.36 -12.39 19.68
N ASP A 174 -7.89 -11.88 18.54
CA ASP A 174 -8.76 -11.42 17.46
C ASP A 174 -9.18 -12.60 16.58
N TRP A 175 -10.37 -13.12 16.78
CA TRP A 175 -10.91 -14.22 15.97
C TRP A 175 -11.64 -13.75 14.70
N GLU A 176 -12.26 -12.57 14.73
CA GLU A 176 -13.07 -12.05 13.62
C GLU A 176 -12.27 -11.89 12.31
N PRO A 177 -11.04 -11.35 12.28
CA PRO A 177 -10.24 -11.30 11.07
C PRO A 177 -10.00 -12.66 10.44
N TYR A 178 -9.71 -13.69 11.22
CA TYR A 178 -9.55 -15.05 10.71
C TYR A 178 -10.85 -15.63 10.16
N ALA A 179 -11.98 -15.34 10.80
CA ALA A 179 -13.29 -15.76 10.30
C ALA A 179 -13.62 -15.07 8.95
N LEU A 180 -13.22 -13.82 8.78
CA LEU A 180 -13.39 -13.07 7.52
C LEU A 180 -12.48 -13.58 6.39
N GLU A 181 -11.26 -14.04 6.69
CA GLU A 181 -10.41 -14.73 5.70
C GLU A 181 -11.03 -16.06 5.24
N ILE A 182 -11.59 -16.82 6.19
CA ILE A 182 -12.32 -18.05 5.85
C ILE A 182 -13.57 -17.71 5.01
N LEU A 183 -14.32 -16.67 5.38
CA LEU A 183 -15.48 -16.22 4.62
C LEU A 183 -15.09 -15.81 3.19
N GLU A 184 -14.02 -15.06 3.01
CA GLU A 184 -13.49 -14.73 1.69
C GLU A 184 -13.20 -15.98 0.87
N GLY A 185 -12.50 -16.97 1.46
CA GLY A 185 -12.23 -18.25 0.81
C GLY A 185 -13.49 -19.04 0.43
N VAL A 186 -14.53 -19.04 1.28
CA VAL A 186 -15.83 -19.65 0.98
C VAL A 186 -16.55 -18.95 -0.17
N LEU A 187 -16.41 -17.63 -0.25
CA LEU A 187 -17.05 -16.82 -1.30
C LEU A 187 -16.30 -16.88 -2.63
N ASP A 188 -14.96 -16.82 -2.63
CA ASP A 188 -14.14 -16.66 -3.84
C ASP A 188 -12.80 -17.43 -3.85
N GLY A 189 -12.55 -18.32 -2.90
CA GLY A 189 -11.24 -19.00 -2.78
C GLY A 189 -10.87 -19.95 -3.93
N ASN A 190 -11.82 -20.31 -4.82
CA ASN A 190 -11.59 -21.17 -5.98
C ASN A 190 -12.76 -21.14 -6.98
N ALA A 191 -12.59 -21.78 -8.14
CA ALA A 191 -13.60 -21.83 -9.20
C ALA A 191 -14.95 -22.45 -8.78
N SER A 192 -15.01 -23.21 -7.70
CA SER A 192 -16.24 -23.80 -7.16
C SER A 192 -16.84 -23.02 -5.99
N ALA A 193 -16.20 -21.91 -5.60
CA ALA A 193 -16.66 -21.04 -4.54
C ALA A 193 -18.03 -20.42 -4.85
N ARG A 194 -18.73 -19.97 -3.79
CA ARG A 194 -20.15 -19.60 -3.85
C ARG A 194 -20.46 -18.51 -4.87
N LEU A 195 -19.66 -17.46 -4.95
CA LEU A 195 -19.91 -16.34 -5.89
C LEU A 195 -19.81 -16.81 -7.33
N ASN A 196 -18.73 -17.51 -7.69
CA ASN A 196 -18.55 -18.02 -9.04
C ASN A 196 -19.65 -19.04 -9.39
N LYS A 197 -19.91 -19.99 -8.49
CA LYS A 197 -20.96 -20.99 -8.70
C LYS A 197 -22.32 -20.35 -8.96
N SER A 198 -22.77 -19.48 -8.04
CA SER A 198 -24.13 -18.92 -8.09
C SER A 198 -24.30 -17.85 -9.17
N LEU A 199 -23.40 -16.85 -9.21
CA LEU A 199 -23.61 -15.67 -10.05
C LEU A 199 -23.12 -15.86 -11.49
N VAL A 200 -22.04 -16.65 -11.69
CA VAL A 200 -21.42 -16.80 -13.01
C VAL A 200 -21.93 -18.07 -13.71
N ARG A 201 -21.90 -19.22 -13.03
CA ARG A 201 -22.23 -20.50 -13.69
C ARG A 201 -23.72 -20.85 -13.67
N GLU A 202 -24.40 -20.71 -12.52
CA GLU A 202 -25.81 -21.10 -12.40
C GLU A 202 -26.74 -20.00 -12.92
N ASN A 203 -26.75 -18.84 -12.29
CA ASN A 203 -27.66 -17.75 -12.65
C ASN A 203 -27.20 -16.91 -13.86
N GLN A 204 -25.95 -17.00 -14.23
CA GLN A 204 -25.35 -16.32 -15.38
C GLN A 204 -25.64 -14.81 -15.45
N ILE A 205 -25.74 -14.12 -14.30
CA ILE A 205 -26.00 -12.68 -14.20
C ILE A 205 -24.72 -11.84 -14.11
N ALA A 206 -23.56 -12.50 -13.95
CA ALA A 206 -22.26 -11.86 -13.95
C ALA A 206 -21.26 -12.61 -14.84
N ASN A 207 -20.34 -11.88 -15.46
CA ASN A 207 -19.18 -12.45 -16.14
C ASN A 207 -18.10 -12.88 -15.15
N SER A 208 -17.96 -12.14 -14.06
CA SER A 208 -17.10 -12.48 -12.92
C SER A 208 -17.66 -11.90 -11.63
N ALA A 209 -17.35 -12.55 -10.51
CA ALA A 209 -17.67 -12.06 -9.17
C ALA A 209 -16.56 -12.50 -8.23
N SER A 210 -16.12 -11.58 -7.37
CA SER A 210 -14.99 -11.79 -6.45
C SER A 210 -15.27 -11.22 -5.08
N ALA A 211 -14.58 -11.76 -4.07
CA ALA A 211 -14.50 -11.23 -2.72
C ALA A 211 -13.01 -10.95 -2.39
N GLY A 212 -12.77 -10.01 -1.50
CA GLY A 212 -11.42 -9.75 -1.02
C GLY A 212 -11.42 -9.14 0.37
N TYR A 213 -10.43 -9.53 1.15
CA TYR A 213 -10.21 -9.04 2.51
C TYR A 213 -8.72 -9.04 2.84
N GLY A 214 -8.27 -8.07 3.61
CA GLY A 214 -6.91 -7.99 4.12
C GLY A 214 -6.89 -7.98 5.65
N ALA A 215 -6.59 -9.13 6.28
CA ALA A 215 -6.54 -9.21 7.74
C ALA A 215 -5.40 -8.40 8.36
N ILE A 216 -4.29 -8.25 7.63
CA ILE A 216 -3.08 -7.56 8.11
C ILE A 216 -3.05 -6.14 7.54
N ALA A 217 -3.35 -5.16 8.37
CA ALA A 217 -3.32 -3.74 8.02
C ALA A 217 -2.91 -2.88 9.21
N ARG A 218 -2.31 -1.71 8.97
CA ARG A 218 -1.98 -0.75 10.04
C ARG A 218 -3.21 -0.04 10.60
N GLY A 219 -4.20 0.18 9.76
CA GLY A 219 -5.48 0.82 10.07
C GLY A 219 -6.64 -0.16 9.99
N PRO A 220 -7.88 0.34 10.00
CA PRO A 220 -9.06 -0.47 9.74
C PRO A 220 -8.98 -1.08 8.35
N SER A 221 -9.55 -2.28 8.18
CA SER A 221 -9.59 -2.98 6.91
C SER A 221 -10.94 -2.83 6.21
N ILE A 222 -11.01 -3.35 5.01
CA ILE A 222 -12.23 -3.41 4.20
C ILE A 222 -12.41 -4.85 3.72
N PHE A 223 -13.62 -5.37 3.87
CA PHE A 223 -14.10 -6.53 3.13
C PHE A 223 -14.85 -6.02 1.90
N PHE A 224 -14.48 -6.45 0.71
CA PHE A 224 -15.15 -6.01 -0.49
C PHE A 224 -15.66 -7.18 -1.33
N LEU A 225 -16.73 -6.91 -2.05
CA LEU A 225 -17.29 -7.76 -3.09
C LEU A 225 -17.25 -6.99 -4.39
N SER A 226 -16.87 -7.65 -5.48
CA SER A 226 -16.88 -7.03 -6.79
C SER A 226 -17.48 -7.94 -7.85
N ALA A 227 -18.03 -7.36 -8.90
CA ALA A 227 -18.60 -8.11 -10.01
C ALA A 227 -18.52 -7.32 -11.33
N VAL A 228 -18.45 -8.07 -12.42
CA VAL A 228 -18.72 -7.60 -13.78
C VAL A 228 -20.08 -8.16 -14.17
N PRO A 229 -21.16 -7.36 -14.13
CA PRO A 229 -22.48 -7.80 -14.60
C PRO A 229 -22.47 -8.20 -16.07
N ARG A 230 -23.44 -9.02 -16.47
CA ARG A 230 -23.72 -9.31 -17.88
C ARG A 230 -24.60 -8.26 -18.50
#